data_59a983d8fd604a6d9dad58f91a0f530f
#
_entry.id   59a983d8fd604a6d9dad58f91a0f530f
#
_cell.length_a   1.000
_cell.length_b   1.000
_cell.length_c   1.000
_cell.angle_alpha   90.00
_cell.angle_beta   90.00
_cell.angle_gamma   90.00
#
_symmetry.space_group_name_H-M   'P 1'
#
loop_
_entity.id
_entity.type
_entity.pdbx_description
1 polymer ?
#
loop_
_entity_poly.entity_id
_entity_poly.type
_entity_poly.pdbx_seq_one_letter_code
_entity_poly.pdbx_strand_id
1 'polypeptide(L)'
;MLTQHLRVDFSHCSFKAPRWFSAWSRNERGYITGVLAVEFQTWFEGKLTVLVLDPRCLSRRALRAIFTALFSQAKRLTAEVEPDNRRALRQVQRLGFCYEGYHPLGLEGVRDTIIYGMLREDCRYLPGFEDDKPARALPVFPSYVYERTH
;
A
#
# COMPACT_ATOMS: atom_id res chain seq x y z
N MET A 1 27.60 -6.49 6.90
CA MET A 1 26.35 -6.34 7.68
C MET A 1 25.68 -5.03 7.29
N LEU A 2 24.57 -5.09 6.55
CA LEU A 2 23.82 -3.90 6.15
C LEU A 2 22.95 -3.46 7.34
N THR A 3 23.40 -2.44 8.03
CA THR A 3 22.58 -1.79 9.07
C THR A 3 21.56 -0.91 8.35
N GLN A 4 20.39 -1.45 8.08
CA GLN A 4 19.26 -0.64 7.62
C GLN A 4 18.73 0.15 8.81
N HIS A 5 18.98 1.45 8.83
CA HIS A 5 18.32 2.34 9.78
C HIS A 5 16.90 2.64 9.26
N LEU A 6 15.93 1.87 9.72
CA LEU A 6 14.53 2.20 9.53
C LEU A 6 14.17 3.28 10.56
N ARG A 7 14.01 4.51 10.12
CA ARG A 7 13.46 5.58 10.96
C ARG A 7 11.97 5.69 10.69
N VAL A 8 11.18 5.40 11.70
CA VAL A 8 9.74 5.60 11.69
C VAL A 8 9.45 6.86 12.48
N ASP A 9 8.92 7.89 11.81
CA ASP A 9 8.60 9.16 12.44
C ASP A 9 7.08 9.29 12.61
N PHE A 10 6.62 9.30 13.87
CA PHE A 10 5.22 9.49 14.23
C PHE A 10 4.90 10.93 14.71
N SER A 11 5.86 11.86 14.60
CA SER A 11 5.80 13.16 15.29
C SER A 11 4.76 14.15 14.76
N HIS A 12 4.10 13.85 13.64
CA HIS A 12 3.15 14.77 13.01
C HIS A 12 1.68 14.34 13.04
N CYS A 13 1.29 13.54 14.03
CA CYS A 13 -0.11 13.15 14.21
C CYS A 13 -0.91 14.26 14.90
N SER A 14 -1.38 15.24 14.14
CA SER A 14 -2.39 16.21 14.59
C SER A 14 -3.79 15.70 14.23
N PHE A 15 -4.72 15.72 15.18
CA PHE A 15 -6.10 15.21 15.04
C PHE A 15 -6.99 15.98 14.04
N LYS A 16 -6.50 17.04 13.41
CA LYS A 16 -7.25 17.93 12.50
C LYS A 16 -6.77 17.96 11.06
N ALA A 17 -5.71 17.23 10.72
CA ALA A 17 -5.16 17.15 9.36
C ALA A 17 -5.08 15.67 8.90
N PRO A 18 -4.99 15.37 7.60
CA PRO A 18 -4.73 14.02 7.17
C PRO A 18 -3.49 13.51 7.90
N ARG A 19 -3.63 12.35 8.55
CA ARG A 19 -2.53 11.75 9.29
C ARG A 19 -1.61 11.06 8.31
N TRP A 20 -0.34 11.39 8.37
CA TRP A 20 0.68 10.79 7.52
C TRP A 20 1.57 9.85 8.34
N PHE A 21 1.87 8.72 7.74
CA PHE A 21 2.96 7.85 8.15
C PHE A 21 3.97 7.82 7.01
N SER A 22 5.26 7.92 7.33
CA SER A 22 6.31 7.71 6.34
C SER A 22 7.39 6.78 6.88
N ALA A 23 7.88 5.91 6.02
CA ALA A 23 9.03 5.07 6.27
C ALA A 23 10.00 5.21 5.11
N TRP A 24 11.28 5.27 5.40
CA TRP A 24 12.33 5.42 4.41
C TRP A 24 13.54 4.58 4.78
N SER A 25 14.23 4.12 3.78
CA SER A 25 15.45 3.36 3.93
C SER A 25 16.61 4.10 3.27
N ARG A 26 17.80 3.94 3.84
CA ARG A 26 19.05 4.48 3.31
C ARG A 26 20.09 3.36 3.20
N ASN A 27 20.99 3.48 2.22
CA ASN A 27 22.17 2.64 2.14
C ASN A 27 23.28 3.12 3.09
N GLU A 28 24.38 2.40 3.14
CA GLU A 28 25.55 2.74 3.97
C GLU A 28 26.15 4.11 3.67
N ARG A 29 25.96 4.61 2.44
CA ARG A 29 26.40 5.93 1.99
C ARG A 29 25.40 7.04 2.33
N GLY A 30 24.29 6.73 2.99
CA GLY A 30 23.26 7.68 3.36
C GLY A 30 22.24 8.01 2.28
N TYR A 31 22.35 7.45 1.06
CA TYR A 31 21.39 7.68 -0.01
C TYR A 31 20.07 6.95 0.26
N ILE A 32 18.96 7.63 -0.03
CA ILE A 32 17.62 7.04 0.08
C ILE A 32 17.48 5.91 -0.95
N THR A 33 17.07 4.74 -0.49
CA THR A 33 16.84 3.54 -1.30
C THR A 33 15.40 3.19 -1.48
N GLY A 34 14.53 3.71 -0.62
CA GLY A 34 13.08 3.56 -0.74
C GLY A 34 12.35 4.49 0.20
N VAL A 35 11.16 4.85 -0.20
CA VAL A 35 10.21 5.67 0.58
C VAL A 35 8.85 4.99 0.50
N LEU A 36 8.18 4.93 1.63
CA LEU A 36 6.79 4.54 1.75
C LEU A 36 6.08 5.65 2.50
N ALA A 37 5.00 6.15 1.94
CA ALA A 37 4.13 7.12 2.59
C ALA A 37 2.71 6.57 2.64
N VAL A 38 2.03 6.79 3.76
CA VAL A 38 0.62 6.42 3.93
C VAL A 38 -0.12 7.64 4.42
N GLU A 39 -1.15 8.01 3.69
CA GLU A 39 -2.13 9.00 4.10
C GLU A 39 -3.34 8.28 4.70
N PHE A 40 -3.63 8.53 5.97
CA PHE A 40 -4.82 8.00 6.61
C PHE A 40 -6.00 8.93 6.32
N GLN A 41 -6.82 8.53 5.35
CA GLN A 41 -8.02 9.27 4.95
C GLN A 41 -9.14 9.15 5.98
N THR A 42 -9.19 8.01 6.68
CA THR A 42 -10.12 7.72 7.76
C THR A 42 -9.39 7.09 8.95
N TRP A 43 -10.11 6.79 10.03
CA TRP A 43 -9.55 6.10 11.21
C TRP A 43 -9.11 4.66 10.93
N PHE A 44 -9.53 4.08 9.81
CA PHE A 44 -9.31 2.67 9.50
C PHE A 44 -8.75 2.42 8.10
N GLU A 45 -8.59 3.44 7.28
CA GLU A 45 -8.09 3.32 5.90
C GLU A 45 -6.88 4.21 5.66
N GLY A 46 -5.81 3.62 5.13
CA GLY A 46 -4.61 4.31 4.69
C GLY A 46 -4.37 4.14 3.19
N LYS A 47 -4.15 5.23 2.47
CA LYS A 47 -3.73 5.24 1.07
C LYS A 47 -2.21 5.20 0.99
N LEU A 48 -1.69 4.16 0.36
CA LEU A 48 -0.27 3.84 0.28
C LEU A 48 0.36 4.39 -0.99
N THR A 49 1.48 5.08 -0.84
CA THR A 49 2.38 5.45 -1.93
C THR A 49 3.77 4.86 -1.66
N VAL A 50 4.33 4.17 -2.63
CA VAL A 50 5.65 3.52 -2.49
C VAL A 50 6.56 3.90 -3.63
N LEU A 51 7.75 4.37 -3.29
CA LEU A 51 8.86 4.55 -4.22
C LEU A 51 10.00 3.62 -3.81
N VAL A 52 10.38 2.71 -4.70
CA VAL A 52 11.52 1.80 -4.50
C VAL A 52 12.59 2.11 -5.52
N LEU A 53 13.71 2.59 -5.04
CA LEU A 53 14.91 2.86 -5.84
C LEU A 53 15.85 1.64 -5.85
N ASP A 54 15.98 0.97 -4.70
CA ASP A 54 16.73 -0.28 -4.56
C ASP A 54 15.82 -1.36 -3.95
N PRO A 55 15.56 -2.48 -4.66
CA PRO A 55 14.70 -3.56 -4.16
C PRO A 55 15.15 -4.18 -2.83
N ARG A 56 16.42 -4.07 -2.48
CA ARG A 56 16.96 -4.56 -1.21
C ARG A 56 16.38 -3.84 0.01
N CYS A 57 15.79 -2.65 -0.15
CA CYS A 57 15.10 -1.95 0.93
C CYS A 57 13.82 -2.66 1.39
N LEU A 58 13.27 -3.56 0.57
CA LEU A 58 12.06 -4.34 0.86
C LEU A 58 12.38 -5.70 1.51
N SER A 59 13.33 -5.74 2.43
CA SER A 59 13.59 -6.97 3.18
C SER A 59 12.34 -7.40 3.97
N ARG A 60 12.17 -8.73 4.18
CA ARG A 60 11.03 -9.26 4.94
C ARG A 60 10.93 -8.65 6.34
N ARG A 61 12.07 -8.38 6.97
CA ARG A 61 12.14 -7.73 8.29
C ARG A 61 11.62 -6.31 8.25
N ALA A 62 12.02 -5.52 7.23
CA ALA A 62 11.55 -4.14 7.04
C ALA A 62 10.04 -4.11 6.77
N LEU A 63 9.56 -4.95 5.85
CA LEU A 63 8.14 -5.06 5.54
C LEU A 63 7.31 -5.48 6.76
N ARG A 64 7.79 -6.42 7.56
CA ARG A 64 7.12 -6.82 8.81
C ARG A 64 7.00 -5.64 9.78
N ALA A 65 8.07 -4.89 9.99
CA ALA A 65 8.04 -3.72 10.87
C ALA A 65 7.07 -2.64 10.38
N ILE A 66 7.12 -2.34 9.07
CA ILE A 66 6.26 -1.34 8.43
C ILE A 66 4.79 -1.75 8.53
N PHE A 67 4.42 -2.96 8.08
CA PHE A 67 3.03 -3.39 8.09
C PHE A 67 2.49 -3.58 9.51
N THR A 68 3.32 -3.98 10.47
CA THR A 68 2.92 -4.02 11.88
C THR A 68 2.55 -2.63 12.37
N ALA A 69 3.36 -1.62 12.08
CA ALA A 69 3.07 -0.24 12.44
C ALA A 69 1.82 0.30 11.74
N LEU A 70 1.65 0.04 10.45
CA LEU A 70 0.48 0.49 9.68
C LEU A 70 -0.81 -0.14 10.17
N PHE A 71 -0.84 -1.45 10.34
CA PHE A 71 -2.03 -2.19 10.80
C PHE A 71 -2.27 -2.09 12.32
N SER A 72 -1.41 -1.44 13.07
CA SER A 72 -1.76 -1.00 14.43
C SER A 72 -2.76 0.17 14.41
N GLN A 73 -2.84 0.91 13.30
CA GLN A 73 -3.69 2.08 13.14
C GLN A 73 -4.77 1.93 12.08
N ALA A 74 -4.51 1.16 11.02
CA ALA A 74 -5.46 0.91 9.94
C ALA A 74 -6.02 -0.51 9.98
N LYS A 75 -7.23 -0.69 9.46
CA LYS A 75 -7.81 -2.00 9.17
C LYS A 75 -7.61 -2.38 7.71
N ARG A 76 -7.37 -1.38 6.88
CA ARG A 76 -7.26 -1.49 5.43
C ARG A 76 -6.19 -0.55 4.88
N LEU A 77 -5.45 -1.03 3.90
CA LEU A 77 -4.54 -0.23 3.08
C LEU A 77 -5.00 -0.29 1.63
N THR A 78 -4.98 0.85 0.97
CA THR A 78 -5.32 0.99 -0.46
C THR A 78 -4.13 1.54 -1.21
N ALA A 79 -3.84 0.99 -2.38
CA ALA A 79 -2.85 1.51 -3.32
C ALA A 79 -3.52 1.77 -4.66
N GLU A 80 -3.29 2.94 -5.22
CA GLU A 80 -3.73 3.28 -6.57
C GLU A 80 -2.53 3.35 -7.50
N VAL A 81 -2.62 2.67 -8.62
CA VAL A 81 -1.51 2.53 -9.57
C VAL A 81 -2.00 2.81 -10.98
N GLU A 82 -1.27 3.64 -11.72
CA GLU A 82 -1.55 3.88 -13.13
C GLU A 82 -1.42 2.57 -13.95
N PRO A 83 -2.33 2.30 -14.90
CA PRO A 83 -2.35 1.03 -15.66
C PRO A 83 -1.08 0.77 -16.48
N ASP A 84 -0.37 1.81 -16.90
CA ASP A 84 0.88 1.74 -17.65
C ASP A 84 2.12 1.59 -16.76
N ASN A 85 2.00 1.84 -15.46
CA ASN A 85 3.10 1.66 -14.50
C ASN A 85 3.27 0.19 -14.09
N ARG A 86 3.74 -0.62 -15.06
CA ARG A 86 3.93 -2.07 -14.87
C ARG A 86 4.86 -2.44 -13.71
N ARG A 87 5.81 -1.56 -13.37
CA ARG A 87 6.73 -1.78 -12.26
C ARG A 87 5.98 -1.70 -10.93
N ALA A 88 5.19 -0.65 -10.74
CA ALA A 88 4.38 -0.47 -9.54
C ALA A 88 3.31 -1.55 -9.42
N LEU A 89 2.64 -1.92 -10.51
CA LEU A 89 1.66 -3.02 -10.53
C LEU A 89 2.25 -4.33 -10.03
N ARG A 90 3.42 -4.72 -10.55
CA ARG A 90 4.12 -5.93 -10.07
C ARG A 90 4.52 -5.83 -8.61
N GLN A 91 4.88 -4.63 -8.16
CA GLN A 91 5.31 -4.41 -6.79
C GLN A 91 4.17 -4.54 -5.79
N VAL A 92 3.02 -3.91 -6.04
CA VAL A 92 1.86 -4.01 -5.13
C VAL A 92 1.34 -5.45 -5.05
N GLN A 93 1.34 -6.17 -6.18
CA GLN A 93 0.98 -7.59 -6.21
C GLN A 93 1.95 -8.45 -5.39
N ARG A 94 3.26 -8.21 -5.53
CA ARG A 94 4.30 -8.91 -4.74
C ARG A 94 4.19 -8.62 -3.24
N LEU A 95 3.75 -7.43 -2.87
CA LEU A 95 3.50 -7.08 -1.48
C LEU A 95 2.26 -7.80 -0.91
N GLY A 96 1.41 -8.36 -1.76
CA GLY A 96 0.22 -9.12 -1.37
C GLY A 96 -1.07 -8.32 -1.42
N PHE A 97 -1.07 -7.17 -2.08
CA PHE A 97 -2.30 -6.44 -2.35
C PHE A 97 -3.15 -7.16 -3.39
N CYS A 98 -4.44 -7.18 -3.19
CA CYS A 98 -5.43 -7.78 -4.10
C CYS A 98 -6.04 -6.70 -5.00
N TYR A 99 -6.25 -7.03 -6.26
CA TYR A 99 -7.00 -6.17 -7.19
C TYR A 99 -8.43 -5.97 -6.68
N GLU A 100 -8.93 -4.74 -6.68
CA GLU A 100 -10.26 -4.42 -6.19
C GLU A 100 -11.10 -3.62 -7.17
N GLY A 101 -10.48 -3.03 -8.17
CA GLY A 101 -11.23 -2.29 -9.16
C GLY A 101 -10.40 -1.34 -10.01
N TYR A 102 -11.14 -0.54 -10.78
CA TYR A 102 -10.62 0.45 -11.71
C TYR A 102 -11.29 1.80 -11.40
N HIS A 103 -10.50 2.84 -11.37
CA HIS A 103 -10.96 4.18 -11.02
C HIS A 103 -10.65 5.13 -12.19
N PRO A 104 -11.64 5.42 -13.06
CA PRO A 104 -11.45 6.39 -14.12
C PRO A 104 -11.07 7.75 -13.54
N LEU A 105 -10.05 8.39 -14.12
CA LEU A 105 -9.54 9.69 -13.67
C LEU A 105 -9.21 9.75 -12.17
N GLY A 106 -8.85 8.61 -11.57
CA GLY A 106 -8.62 8.50 -10.13
C GLY A 106 -7.39 9.26 -9.64
N LEU A 107 -6.40 9.51 -10.51
CA LEU A 107 -5.23 10.31 -10.18
C LEU A 107 -5.45 11.75 -10.65
N GLU A 108 -5.67 12.64 -9.67
CA GLU A 108 -5.83 14.09 -9.88
C GLU A 108 -6.89 14.48 -10.93
N GLY A 109 -7.85 13.60 -11.21
CA GLY A 109 -8.86 13.83 -12.22
C GLY A 109 -8.35 13.80 -13.67
N VAL A 110 -7.14 13.30 -13.90
CA VAL A 110 -6.46 13.32 -15.22
C VAL A 110 -6.15 11.93 -15.74
N ARG A 111 -5.78 11.00 -14.85
CA ARG A 111 -5.35 9.65 -15.21
C ARG A 111 -6.16 8.59 -14.51
N ASP A 112 -6.37 7.49 -15.20
CA ASP A 112 -7.01 6.32 -14.66
C ASP A 112 -6.08 5.61 -13.68
N THR A 113 -6.67 4.94 -12.68
CA THR A 113 -5.91 4.11 -11.74
C THR A 113 -6.55 2.74 -11.57
N ILE A 114 -5.71 1.77 -11.26
CA ILE A 114 -6.12 0.45 -10.78
C ILE A 114 -6.03 0.48 -9.27
N ILE A 115 -7.08 0.02 -8.60
CA ILE A 115 -7.19 -0.01 -7.15
C ILE A 115 -6.79 -1.38 -6.65
N TYR A 116 -5.86 -1.39 -5.71
CA TYR A 116 -5.44 -2.55 -4.96
C TYR A 116 -5.69 -2.33 -3.47
N GLY A 117 -6.14 -3.35 -2.77
CA GLY A 117 -6.39 -3.30 -1.34
C GLY A 117 -5.73 -4.45 -0.59
N MET A 118 -5.43 -4.20 0.69
CA MET A 118 -4.96 -5.19 1.63
C MET A 118 -5.69 -5.00 2.95
N LEU A 119 -6.32 -6.05 3.43
CA LEU A 119 -6.86 -6.10 4.79
C LEU A 119 -5.79 -6.62 5.75
N ARG A 120 -5.97 -6.37 7.04
CA ARG A 120 -5.03 -6.85 8.06
C ARG A 120 -4.84 -8.37 7.99
N GLU A 121 -5.93 -9.12 7.83
CA GLU A 121 -5.92 -10.59 7.74
C GLU A 121 -5.27 -11.12 6.45
N ASP A 122 -5.14 -10.31 5.41
CA ASP A 122 -4.50 -10.68 4.14
C ASP A 122 -2.99 -10.39 4.15
N CYS A 123 -2.49 -9.72 5.18
CA CYS A 123 -1.10 -9.30 5.24
C CYS A 123 -0.16 -10.42 5.70
N ARG A 124 0.55 -11.03 4.77
CA ARG A 124 1.50 -12.13 5.03
C ARG A 124 2.74 -11.76 5.87
N TYR A 125 2.93 -10.48 6.16
CA TYR A 125 4.04 -10.02 6.99
C TYR A 125 3.69 -9.95 8.47
N LEU A 126 2.41 -10.04 8.82
CA LEU A 126 1.95 -10.00 10.19
C LEU A 126 1.98 -11.39 10.84
N PRO A 127 2.13 -11.47 12.17
CA PRO A 127 1.95 -12.71 12.90
C PRO A 127 0.52 -13.25 12.73
N GLY A 128 0.38 -14.57 12.59
CA GLY A 128 -0.92 -15.23 12.44
C GLY A 128 -1.46 -15.26 11.03
N PHE A 129 -0.67 -14.87 10.03
CA PHE A 129 -1.04 -15.08 8.64
C PHE A 129 -1.00 -16.60 8.32
N GLU A 130 -2.07 -17.10 7.73
CA GLU A 130 -2.20 -18.49 7.29
C GLU A 130 -1.88 -18.57 5.80
N ASP A 131 -0.78 -19.25 5.45
CA ASP A 131 -0.32 -19.37 4.05
C ASP A 131 -1.33 -20.11 3.15
N ASP A 132 -2.16 -20.97 3.74
CA ASP A 132 -3.17 -21.76 3.01
C ASP A 132 -4.49 -21.01 2.79
N LYS A 133 -4.61 -19.79 3.28
CA LYS A 133 -5.82 -18.99 3.08
C LYS A 133 -5.94 -18.60 1.60
N PRO A 134 -7.04 -18.93 0.93
CA PRO A 134 -7.23 -18.53 -0.46
C PRO A 134 -7.21 -17.02 -0.58
N ALA A 135 -6.63 -16.52 -1.67
CA ALA A 135 -6.67 -15.10 -1.97
C ALA A 135 -8.13 -14.61 -1.94
N ARG A 136 -8.34 -13.44 -1.34
CA ARG A 136 -9.67 -12.83 -1.29
C ARG A 136 -10.23 -12.65 -2.69
N ALA A 137 -11.29 -13.38 -3.01
CA ALA A 137 -12.01 -13.21 -4.25
C ALA A 137 -12.87 -11.94 -4.17
N LEU A 138 -12.91 -11.19 -5.28
CA LEU A 138 -13.90 -10.12 -5.40
C LEU A 138 -15.29 -10.73 -5.47
N PRO A 139 -16.28 -10.17 -4.76
CA PRO A 139 -17.66 -10.59 -4.92
C PRO A 139 -18.07 -10.36 -6.37
N VAL A 140 -18.74 -11.35 -6.97
CA VAL A 140 -19.34 -11.20 -8.28
C VAL A 140 -20.58 -10.34 -8.10
N PHE A 141 -20.50 -9.08 -8.46
CA PHE A 141 -21.68 -8.23 -8.53
C PHE A 141 -22.43 -8.56 -9.83
N PRO A 142 -23.77 -8.63 -9.80
CA PRO A 142 -24.54 -8.66 -11.03
C PRO A 142 -24.10 -7.46 -11.87
N SER A 143 -23.74 -7.69 -13.12
CA SER A 143 -23.39 -6.62 -14.04
C SER A 143 -24.61 -5.72 -14.19
N TYR A 144 -24.61 -4.57 -13.54
CA TYR A 144 -25.50 -3.50 -13.91
C TYR A 144 -25.03 -3.02 -15.29
N VAL A 145 -25.74 -3.44 -16.32
CA VAL A 145 -25.56 -2.87 -17.64
C VAL A 145 -26.00 -1.42 -17.51
N TYR A 146 -25.02 -0.52 -17.46
CA TYR A 146 -25.30 0.89 -17.67
C TYR A 146 -25.69 1.03 -19.15
N GLU A 147 -26.97 0.92 -19.46
CA GLU A 147 -27.49 1.44 -20.70
C GLU A 147 -27.26 2.94 -20.70
N ARG A 148 -26.24 3.39 -21.43
CA ARG A 148 -26.13 4.79 -21.79
C ARG A 148 -27.30 5.09 -22.71
N THR A 149 -28.35 5.62 -22.16
CA THR A 149 -29.37 6.34 -22.96
C THR A 149 -28.71 7.59 -23.51
N HIS A 150 -28.49 7.59 -24.83
CA HIS A 150 -28.06 8.75 -25.58
C HIS A 150 -29.15 9.81 -25.63
#